data_4da9cae4516762228f549cb7d503248b
#
_entry.id   4da9cae4516762228f549cb7d503248b
#
_cell.length_a   1.000
_cell.length_b   1.000
_cell.length_c   1.000
_cell.angle_alpha   90.00
_cell.angle_beta   90.00
_cell.angle_gamma   90.00
#
_symmetry.space_group_name_H-M   'P 1'
#
loop_
_entity.id
_entity.type
_entity.pdbx_description
1 polymer ?
#
loop_
_entity_poly.entity_id
_entity_poly.type
_entity_poly.pdbx_seq_one_letter_code
_entity_poly.pdbx_strand_id
1 'polypeptide(L)'
;QRIGYVPQDGLTRKTSFPASVNEVVLANLYSRIGLFRFPRREHREDVRRTLELVGMQDYGCRMLGELSGGQRQRVQLAQALVSRPALLLLDEPTAGLDAQSTADFYTLLKNLNRERGLSILIVSHDLQEMPRLTDTIYCLSHQKITRLDAKEMRTYV
;
A
#
# COMPACT_ATOMS: atom_id res chain seq x y z
N GLN A 1 2.81 4.94 15.08
CA GLN A 1 3.07 3.62 14.51
C GLN A 1 4.24 3.72 13.56
N ARG A 2 5.28 2.87 13.73
CA ARG A 2 6.50 2.92 12.88
C ARG A 2 6.40 2.07 11.63
N ILE A 3 5.46 1.13 11.57
CA ILE A 3 5.27 0.19 10.46
C ILE A 3 3.84 0.33 9.92
N GLY A 4 3.71 0.52 8.61
CA GLY A 4 2.46 0.40 7.86
C GLY A 4 2.38 -1.00 7.25
N TYR A 5 1.19 -1.61 7.24
CA TYR A 5 0.98 -2.93 6.66
C TYR A 5 -0.19 -2.93 5.68
N VAL A 6 0.04 -3.50 4.52
CA VAL A 6 -0.95 -3.70 3.45
C VAL A 6 -1.09 -5.22 3.24
N PRO A 7 -2.16 -5.85 3.75
CA PRO A 7 -2.40 -7.28 3.58
C PRO A 7 -2.93 -7.62 2.19
N GLN A 8 -2.71 -8.84 1.74
CA GLN A 8 -3.15 -9.35 0.44
C GLN A 8 -4.66 -9.18 0.19
N ASP A 9 -5.50 -9.48 1.19
CA ASP A 9 -6.97 -9.50 1.06
C ASP A 9 -7.68 -8.29 1.71
N GLY A 10 -6.98 -7.20 2.02
CA GLY A 10 -7.44 -6.16 2.92
C GLY A 10 -8.83 -5.59 2.66
N LEU A 11 -9.02 -4.83 1.58
CA LEU A 11 -10.32 -4.23 1.25
C LEU A 11 -11.17 -5.08 0.31
N THR A 12 -10.63 -6.12 -0.33
CA THR A 12 -11.37 -6.98 -1.25
C THR A 12 -12.49 -7.76 -0.57
N ARG A 13 -12.28 -8.19 0.67
CA ARG A 13 -13.30 -8.87 1.50
C ARG A 13 -14.35 -7.94 2.12
N LYS A 14 -14.11 -6.62 2.09
CA LYS A 14 -14.97 -5.62 2.76
C LYS A 14 -15.83 -4.79 1.80
N THR A 15 -16.05 -5.25 0.57
CA THR A 15 -16.81 -4.51 -0.45
C THR A 15 -18.27 -4.23 -0.06
N SER A 16 -18.82 -4.99 0.89
CA SER A 16 -20.17 -4.77 1.43
C SER A 16 -20.21 -3.80 2.63
N PHE A 17 -19.07 -3.32 3.12
CA PHE A 17 -19.06 -2.38 4.24
C PHE A 17 -19.39 -0.97 3.73
N PRO A 18 -20.50 -0.34 4.20
CA PRO A 18 -20.94 0.96 3.74
C PRO A 18 -20.09 2.07 4.36
N ALA A 19 -18.86 2.25 3.86
CA ALA A 19 -17.98 3.33 4.28
C ALA A 19 -17.37 4.04 3.08
N SER A 20 -17.23 5.35 3.21
CA SER A 20 -16.50 6.17 2.24
C SER A 20 -14.99 5.99 2.37
N VAL A 21 -14.25 6.36 1.32
CA VAL A 21 -12.79 6.35 1.29
C VAL A 21 -12.21 7.18 2.44
N ASN A 22 -12.75 8.37 2.70
CA ASN A 22 -12.31 9.22 3.80
C ASN A 22 -12.46 8.54 5.16
N GLU A 23 -13.58 7.88 5.41
CA GLU A 23 -13.84 7.19 6.69
C GLU A 23 -12.87 6.02 6.90
N VAL A 24 -12.63 5.25 5.86
CA VAL A 24 -11.75 4.09 5.91
C VAL A 24 -10.30 4.50 6.17
N VAL A 25 -9.80 5.54 5.50
CA VAL A 25 -8.44 6.05 5.74
C VAL A 25 -8.33 6.70 7.12
N LEU A 26 -9.35 7.48 7.53
CA LEU A 26 -9.40 8.14 8.83
C LEU A 26 -9.40 7.12 9.99
N ALA A 27 -10.03 5.96 9.80
CA ALA A 27 -10.07 4.90 10.81
C ALA A 27 -8.68 4.47 11.29
N ASN A 28 -7.67 4.51 10.42
CA ASN A 28 -6.29 4.18 10.80
C ASN A 28 -5.59 5.24 11.68
N LEU A 29 -6.21 6.40 11.87
CA LEU A 29 -5.72 7.42 12.78
C LEU A 29 -6.30 7.29 14.20
N TYR A 30 -7.27 6.40 14.45
CA TYR A 30 -7.89 6.30 15.78
C TYR A 30 -6.89 5.97 16.90
N SER A 31 -5.83 5.23 16.60
CA SER A 31 -4.75 4.98 17.57
C SER A 31 -4.01 6.28 18.00
N ARG A 32 -3.98 7.30 17.12
CA ARG A 32 -3.39 8.63 17.41
C ARG A 32 -4.42 9.59 18.01
N ILE A 33 -5.67 9.51 17.56
CA ILE A 33 -6.78 10.34 18.04
C ILE A 33 -7.08 10.03 19.50
N GLY A 34 -7.02 8.76 19.88
CA GLY A 34 -7.30 8.24 21.21
C GLY A 34 -8.77 7.85 21.40
N LEU A 35 -8.99 7.00 22.39
CA LEU A 35 -10.32 6.49 22.75
C LEU A 35 -11.21 7.66 23.22
N PHE A 36 -12.47 7.69 22.77
CA PHE A 36 -13.46 8.73 23.10
C PHE A 36 -13.13 10.16 22.61
N ARG A 37 -12.20 10.31 21.64
CA ARG A 37 -11.92 11.60 21.02
C ARG A 37 -12.44 11.64 19.58
N PHE A 38 -12.94 12.82 19.17
CA PHE A 38 -13.40 13.04 17.80
C PHE A 38 -12.26 13.46 16.88
N PRO A 39 -12.30 13.07 15.58
CA PRO A 39 -11.36 13.55 14.59
C PRO A 39 -11.40 15.08 14.48
N ARG A 40 -10.22 15.73 14.60
CA ARG A 40 -10.04 17.17 14.44
C ARG A 40 -9.76 17.51 12.97
N ARG A 41 -9.71 18.81 12.66
CA ARG A 41 -9.36 19.31 11.33
C ARG A 41 -8.01 18.79 10.83
N GLU A 42 -7.02 18.71 11.70
CA GLU A 42 -5.68 18.18 11.40
C GLU A 42 -5.71 16.72 10.87
N HIS A 43 -6.53 15.85 11.47
CA HIS A 43 -6.65 14.46 11.03
C HIS A 43 -7.31 14.34 9.65
N ARG A 44 -8.30 15.18 9.37
CA ARG A 44 -8.95 15.24 8.04
C ARG A 44 -7.98 15.76 6.98
N GLU A 45 -7.14 16.71 7.35
CA GLU A 45 -6.08 17.23 6.49
C GLU A 45 -5.01 16.16 6.21
N ASP A 46 -4.61 15.37 7.22
CA ASP A 46 -3.71 14.22 7.04
C ASP A 46 -4.31 13.20 6.06
N VAL A 47 -5.62 12.90 6.15
CA VAL A 47 -6.34 12.03 5.20
C VAL A 47 -6.29 12.61 3.79
N ARG A 48 -6.65 13.89 3.62
CA ARG A 48 -6.66 14.57 2.31
C ARG A 48 -5.28 14.50 1.63
N ARG A 49 -4.22 14.87 2.35
CA ARG A 49 -2.84 14.81 1.84
C ARG A 49 -2.41 13.38 1.49
N THR A 50 -2.87 12.40 2.27
CA THR A 50 -2.53 11.00 1.99
C THR A 50 -3.27 10.49 0.75
N LEU A 51 -4.52 10.89 0.55
CA LEU A 51 -5.27 10.56 -0.68
C LEU A 51 -4.64 11.22 -1.91
N GLU A 52 -4.15 12.46 -1.80
CA GLU A 52 -3.38 13.11 -2.87
C GLU A 52 -2.12 12.33 -3.23
N LEU A 53 -1.38 11.82 -2.24
CA LEU A 53 -0.16 11.03 -2.45
C LEU A 53 -0.40 9.76 -3.27
N VAL A 54 -1.57 9.16 -3.13
CA VAL A 54 -1.92 7.93 -3.85
C VAL A 54 -2.80 8.18 -5.08
N GLY A 55 -3.04 9.45 -5.45
CA GLY A 55 -3.85 9.84 -6.61
C GLY A 55 -5.34 9.54 -6.44
N MET A 56 -5.87 9.65 -5.20
CA MET A 56 -7.26 9.35 -4.85
C MET A 56 -8.00 10.56 -4.25
N GLN A 57 -7.51 11.78 -4.46
CA GLN A 57 -8.07 13.02 -3.88
C GLN A 57 -9.54 13.25 -4.24
N ASP A 58 -9.96 12.86 -5.46
CA ASP A 58 -11.33 13.08 -5.96
C ASP A 58 -12.30 11.97 -5.53
N TYR A 59 -11.81 10.95 -4.86
CA TYR A 59 -12.57 9.76 -4.46
C TYR A 59 -12.94 9.73 -2.97
N GLY A 60 -12.59 10.74 -2.21
CA GLY A 60 -12.76 10.76 -0.75
C GLY A 60 -14.18 10.47 -0.26
N CYS A 61 -15.20 10.95 -0.99
CA CYS A 61 -16.61 10.74 -0.66
C CYS A 61 -17.22 9.48 -1.29
N ARG A 62 -16.52 8.77 -2.18
CA ARG A 62 -17.05 7.56 -2.82
C ARG A 62 -17.06 6.40 -1.84
N MET A 63 -18.03 5.50 -2.02
CA MET A 63 -18.08 4.25 -1.26
C MET A 63 -17.04 3.25 -1.76
N LEU A 64 -16.49 2.44 -0.88
CA LEU A 64 -15.49 1.42 -1.23
C LEU A 64 -15.98 0.45 -2.32
N GLY A 65 -17.28 0.11 -2.30
CA GLY A 65 -17.89 -0.80 -3.27
C GLY A 65 -17.92 -0.26 -4.71
N GLU A 66 -17.83 1.06 -4.88
CA GLU A 66 -17.85 1.73 -6.19
C GLU A 66 -16.47 1.80 -6.87
N LEU A 67 -15.42 1.39 -6.16
CA LEU A 67 -14.05 1.50 -6.63
C LEU A 67 -13.63 0.29 -7.48
N SER A 68 -12.78 0.52 -8.48
CA SER A 68 -12.07 -0.55 -9.19
C SER A 68 -11.06 -1.26 -8.28
N GLY A 69 -10.52 -2.42 -8.71
CA GLY A 69 -9.49 -3.15 -7.97
C GLY A 69 -8.27 -2.29 -7.67
N GLY A 70 -7.72 -1.62 -8.67
CA GLY A 70 -6.57 -0.73 -8.52
C GLY A 70 -6.85 0.48 -7.61
N GLN A 71 -8.06 1.06 -7.70
CA GLN A 71 -8.47 2.14 -6.80
C GLN A 71 -8.56 1.67 -5.35
N ARG A 72 -9.14 0.48 -5.09
CA ARG A 72 -9.17 -0.11 -3.75
C ARG A 72 -7.78 -0.34 -3.20
N GLN A 73 -6.85 -0.82 -4.04
CA GLN A 73 -5.47 -1.03 -3.64
C GLN A 73 -4.77 0.28 -3.24
N ARG A 74 -5.00 1.37 -3.99
CA ARG A 74 -4.50 2.71 -3.63
C ARG A 74 -5.10 3.23 -2.32
N VAL A 75 -6.38 2.99 -2.05
CA VAL A 75 -7.01 3.34 -0.76
C VAL A 75 -6.41 2.52 0.38
N GLN A 76 -6.14 1.25 0.17
CA GLN A 76 -5.49 0.38 1.16
C GLN A 76 -4.05 0.86 1.47
N LEU A 77 -3.33 1.29 0.44
CA LEU A 77 -2.03 1.94 0.61
C LEU A 77 -2.16 3.25 1.42
N ALA A 78 -3.16 4.08 1.12
CA ALA A 78 -3.44 5.30 1.88
C ALA A 78 -3.72 5.03 3.36
N GLN A 79 -4.47 3.97 3.69
CA GLN A 79 -4.69 3.55 5.07
C GLN A 79 -3.36 3.26 5.80
N ALA A 80 -2.43 2.58 5.16
CA ALA A 80 -1.14 2.29 5.75
C ALA A 80 -0.27 3.56 5.91
N LEU A 81 -0.33 4.47 4.94
CA LEU A 81 0.49 5.69 4.87
C LEU A 81 0.03 6.82 5.80
N VAL A 82 -1.28 6.91 6.11
CA VAL A 82 -1.84 8.06 6.88
C VAL A 82 -1.23 8.19 8.27
N SER A 83 -0.75 7.09 8.85
CA SER A 83 -0.02 7.09 10.13
C SER A 83 1.44 7.53 10.02
N ARG A 84 1.93 7.85 8.81
CA ARG A 84 3.32 8.25 8.48
C ARG A 84 4.33 7.21 8.97
N PRO A 85 4.26 5.96 8.48
CA PRO A 85 5.20 4.92 8.89
C PRO A 85 6.61 5.20 8.37
N ALA A 86 7.62 4.63 9.04
CA ALA A 86 9.00 4.62 8.56
C ALA A 86 9.28 3.42 7.64
N LEU A 87 8.51 2.33 7.81
CA LEU A 87 8.58 1.11 7.00
C LEU A 87 7.17 0.75 6.55
N LEU A 88 7.02 0.45 5.27
CA LEU A 88 5.81 -0.10 4.67
C LEU A 88 6.03 -1.57 4.32
N LEU A 89 5.20 -2.45 4.85
CA LEU A 89 5.15 -3.87 4.52
C LEU A 89 3.96 -4.13 3.61
N LEU A 90 4.18 -4.73 2.46
CA LEU A 90 3.17 -5.06 1.46
C LEU A 90 3.20 -6.57 1.21
N ASP A 91 2.04 -7.22 1.31
CA ASP A 91 1.87 -8.64 1.10
C ASP A 91 1.01 -8.87 -0.16
N GLU A 92 1.65 -9.37 -1.24
CA GLU A 92 1.04 -9.58 -2.56
C GLU A 92 0.18 -8.38 -3.05
N PRO A 93 0.75 -7.14 -3.07
CA PRO A 93 -0.05 -5.92 -3.22
C PRO A 93 -0.69 -5.76 -4.60
N THR A 94 -0.28 -6.52 -5.59
CA THR A 94 -0.80 -6.44 -6.97
C THR A 94 -1.63 -7.67 -7.38
N ALA A 95 -1.88 -8.59 -6.44
CA ALA A 95 -2.67 -9.78 -6.72
C ALA A 95 -4.07 -9.41 -7.25
N GLY A 96 -4.42 -9.95 -8.44
CA GLY A 96 -5.72 -9.71 -9.08
C GLY A 96 -5.88 -8.33 -9.75
N LEU A 97 -4.81 -7.56 -9.90
CA LEU A 97 -4.80 -6.34 -10.71
C LEU A 97 -4.45 -6.68 -12.18
N ASP A 98 -4.95 -5.85 -13.09
CA ASP A 98 -4.50 -5.85 -14.48
C ASP A 98 -3.06 -5.30 -14.61
N ALA A 99 -2.43 -5.56 -15.76
CA ALA A 99 -1.03 -5.17 -15.98
C ALA A 99 -0.78 -3.66 -15.87
N GLN A 100 -1.71 -2.83 -16.35
CA GLN A 100 -1.58 -1.38 -16.27
C GLN A 100 -1.69 -0.89 -14.83
N SER A 101 -2.70 -1.36 -14.09
CA SER A 101 -2.89 -1.03 -12.66
C SER A 101 -1.69 -1.47 -11.82
N THR A 102 -1.08 -2.63 -12.14
CA THR A 102 0.14 -3.14 -11.52
C THR A 102 1.32 -2.21 -11.75
N ALA A 103 1.58 -1.83 -13.00
CA ALA A 103 2.68 -0.91 -13.36
C ALA A 103 2.54 0.45 -12.69
N ASP A 104 1.32 1.01 -12.68
CA ASP A 104 1.01 2.29 -12.03
C ASP A 104 1.20 2.22 -10.51
N PHE A 105 0.82 1.10 -9.89
CA PHE A 105 0.99 0.88 -8.46
C PHE A 105 2.47 0.79 -8.06
N TYR A 106 3.27 0.06 -8.81
CA TYR A 106 4.72 -0.01 -8.57
C TYR A 106 5.43 1.32 -8.82
N THR A 107 5.02 2.08 -9.83
CA THR A 107 5.53 3.44 -10.06
C THR A 107 5.24 4.34 -8.85
N LEU A 108 4.04 4.27 -8.29
CA LEU A 108 3.66 4.98 -7.08
C LEU A 108 4.57 4.60 -5.89
N LEU A 109 4.80 3.30 -5.65
CA LEU A 109 5.68 2.84 -4.58
C LEU A 109 7.12 3.35 -4.73
N LYS A 110 7.63 3.34 -5.97
CA LYS A 110 8.98 3.86 -6.29
C LYS A 110 9.10 5.36 -5.98
N ASN A 111 8.08 6.15 -6.32
CA ASN A 111 8.05 7.57 -6.01
C ASN A 111 8.00 7.81 -4.49
N LEU A 112 7.18 7.07 -3.75
CA LEU A 112 7.13 7.15 -2.29
C LEU A 112 8.48 6.81 -1.63
N ASN A 113 9.18 5.79 -2.13
CA ASN A 113 10.51 5.45 -1.64
C ASN A 113 11.51 6.57 -1.92
N ARG A 114 11.61 7.05 -3.18
CA ARG A 114 12.63 8.03 -3.60
C ARG A 114 12.40 9.42 -3.04
N GLU A 115 11.15 9.91 -3.10
CA GLU A 115 10.83 11.30 -2.73
C GLU A 115 10.61 11.47 -1.24
N ARG A 116 10.19 10.42 -0.54
CA ARG A 116 9.82 10.46 0.87
C ARG A 116 10.78 9.69 1.80
N GLY A 117 11.75 8.98 1.21
CA GLY A 117 12.67 8.13 1.99
C GLY A 117 11.96 6.99 2.73
N LEU A 118 10.76 6.58 2.25
CA LEU A 118 9.99 5.50 2.86
C LEU A 118 10.66 4.15 2.54
N SER A 119 11.05 3.40 3.57
CA SER A 119 11.51 2.03 3.38
C SER A 119 10.31 1.14 3.04
N ILE A 120 10.45 0.30 1.99
CA ILE A 120 9.38 -0.57 1.52
C ILE A 120 9.88 -2.01 1.47
N LEU A 121 9.14 -2.93 2.08
CA LEU A 121 9.33 -4.36 1.97
C LEU A 121 8.11 -4.97 1.29
N ILE A 122 8.33 -5.66 0.17
CA ILE A 122 7.29 -6.31 -0.63
C ILE A 122 7.49 -7.82 -0.56
N VAL A 123 6.44 -8.55 -0.24
CA VAL A 123 6.36 -10.00 -0.43
C VAL A 123 5.56 -10.22 -1.71
N SER A 124 6.14 -10.91 -2.69
CA SER A 124 5.49 -11.22 -3.96
C SER A 124 6.06 -12.48 -4.58
N HIS A 125 5.25 -13.17 -5.37
CA HIS A 125 5.69 -14.26 -6.23
C HIS A 125 5.93 -13.82 -7.68
N ASP A 126 5.71 -12.53 -8.00
CA ASP A 126 5.98 -11.94 -9.31
C ASP A 126 7.47 -11.60 -9.45
N LEU A 127 8.21 -12.56 -10.04
CA LEU A 127 9.65 -12.42 -10.22
C LEU A 127 10.04 -11.51 -11.39
N GLN A 128 9.13 -11.22 -12.32
CA GLN A 128 9.47 -10.50 -13.56
C GLN A 128 9.67 -9.01 -13.32
N GLU A 129 8.84 -8.42 -12.47
CA GLU A 129 8.88 -6.97 -12.19
C GLU A 129 9.85 -6.58 -11.04
N MET A 130 10.08 -7.50 -10.09
CA MET A 130 10.88 -7.23 -8.88
C MET A 130 12.30 -6.70 -9.17
N PRO A 131 13.06 -7.19 -10.18
CA PRO A 131 14.40 -6.71 -10.46
C PRO A 131 14.51 -5.24 -10.85
N ARG A 132 13.44 -4.71 -11.43
CA ARG A 132 13.38 -3.31 -11.88
C ARG A 132 12.90 -2.35 -10.80
N LEU A 133 12.31 -2.90 -9.74
CA LEU A 133 11.59 -2.15 -8.72
C LEU A 133 12.33 -2.04 -7.41
N THR A 134 13.21 -3.00 -7.12
CA THR A 134 13.80 -3.17 -5.79
C THR A 134 15.33 -3.03 -5.81
N ASP A 135 15.89 -2.52 -4.72
CA ASP A 135 17.34 -2.40 -4.53
C ASP A 135 17.96 -3.73 -4.07
N THR A 136 17.16 -4.59 -3.42
CA THR A 136 17.62 -5.87 -2.87
C THR A 136 16.48 -6.88 -2.92
N ILE A 137 16.78 -8.10 -3.31
CA ILE A 137 15.82 -9.22 -3.34
C ILE A 137 16.32 -10.36 -2.46
N TYR A 138 15.40 -10.93 -1.71
CA TYR A 138 15.60 -12.15 -0.95
C TYR A 138 14.64 -13.23 -1.45
N CYS A 139 15.17 -14.40 -1.79
CA CYS A 139 14.36 -15.56 -2.14
C CYS A 139 14.20 -16.45 -0.90
N LEU A 140 12.95 -16.80 -0.59
CA LEU A 140 12.63 -17.81 0.42
C LEU A 140 12.34 -19.14 -0.28
N SER A 141 13.23 -20.10 -0.16
CA SER A 141 13.06 -21.45 -0.69
C SER A 141 13.62 -22.50 0.27
N HIS A 142 12.97 -23.67 0.36
CA HIS A 142 13.41 -24.77 1.23
C HIS A 142 13.75 -24.33 2.68
N GLN A 143 12.93 -23.46 3.25
CA GLN A 143 13.11 -22.90 4.61
C GLN A 143 14.40 -22.08 4.79
N LYS A 144 15.01 -21.62 3.70
CA LYS A 144 16.20 -20.77 3.71
C LYS A 144 15.90 -19.45 3.00
N ILE A 145 16.47 -18.37 3.55
CA ILE A 145 16.44 -17.05 2.93
C ILE A 145 17.80 -16.81 2.29
N THR A 146 17.82 -16.57 0.99
CA THR A 146 19.01 -16.28 0.22
C THR A 146 18.87 -14.91 -0.43
N ARG A 147 19.89 -14.07 -0.28
CA ARG A 147 19.96 -12.81 -1.03
C ARG A 147 20.33 -13.13 -2.48
N LEU A 148 19.54 -12.64 -3.41
CA LEU A 148 19.80 -12.80 -4.84
C LEU A 148 20.56 -11.59 -5.38
N ASP A 149 21.54 -11.83 -6.21
CA ASP A 149 22.15 -10.79 -7.04
C ASP A 149 21.44 -10.69 -8.40
N ALA A 150 21.73 -9.60 -9.16
CA ALA A 150 21.07 -9.34 -10.44
C ALA A 150 21.35 -10.41 -11.52
N LYS A 151 22.36 -11.28 -11.35
CA LYS A 151 22.68 -12.38 -12.27
C LYS A 151 21.88 -13.64 -11.94
N GLU A 152 21.78 -13.95 -10.65
CA GLU A 152 21.04 -15.12 -10.16
C GLU A 152 19.55 -15.03 -10.46
N MET A 153 19.01 -13.80 -10.50
CA MET A 153 17.60 -13.56 -10.81
C MET A 153 17.19 -14.01 -12.22
N ARG A 154 18.10 -13.98 -13.19
CA ARG A 154 17.84 -14.48 -14.56
C ARG A 154 17.61 -15.99 -14.61
N THR A 155 17.95 -16.72 -13.57
CA THR A 155 17.75 -18.18 -13.48
C THR A 155 16.38 -18.55 -12.91
N TYR A 156 15.68 -17.61 -12.28
CA TYR A 156 14.35 -17.80 -11.70
C TYR A 156 13.21 -17.21 -12.56
N VAL A 157 13.52 -16.54 -13.65
CA VAL A 157 12.61 -16.01 -14.68
C VAL A 157 12.72 -16.84 -15.94
#